data_3b05ddf0d2a3ead7e14d568861b0f670
#
_entry.id   3b05ddf0d2a3ead7e14d568861b0f670
#
_cell.length_a   1.000
_cell.length_b   1.000
_cell.length_c   1.000
_cell.angle_alpha   90.00
_cell.angle_beta   90.00
_cell.angle_gamma   90.00
#
_symmetry.space_group_name_H-M   'P 1'
#
loop_
_entity.id
_entity.type
_entity.pdbx_description
1 polymer ?
#
loop_
_entity_poly.entity_id
_entity_poly.type
_entity_poly.pdbx_seq_one_letter_code
_entity_poly.pdbx_strand_id
1 'polypeptide(L)'
;MVGHSEIVGRPVSMLLLDRLATTTVCHLGTAKANRLEEHVRRAEILVVAVGQPQLIRGAWIRSGAIVIDVGINVVGGRVVGDVEFEPARARAGFISPVPGGVGPVTVMMVMKNTVEAFKLQQQR
;
A
#
# COMPACT_ATOMS: atom_id res chain seq x y z
N MET A 1 -6.81 1.57 4.03
CA MET A 1 -5.67 2.36 3.49
C MET A 1 -4.91 2.99 4.63
N VAL A 2 -3.64 2.67 4.79
CA VAL A 2 -2.73 3.30 5.76
C VAL A 2 -1.76 4.21 5.00
N GLY A 3 -1.87 5.50 5.26
CA GLY A 3 -1.25 6.58 4.52
C GLY A 3 -2.27 7.41 3.75
N HIS A 4 -2.04 8.72 3.65
CA HIS A 4 -2.96 9.68 3.02
C HIS A 4 -2.23 10.69 2.14
N SER A 5 -1.07 10.27 1.58
CA SER A 5 -0.30 11.11 0.66
C SER A 5 -1.11 11.47 -0.59
N GLU A 6 -0.77 12.59 -1.21
CA GLU A 6 -1.44 13.05 -2.44
C GLU A 6 -1.13 12.16 -3.65
N ILE A 7 0.00 11.44 -3.60
CA ILE A 7 0.46 10.62 -4.74
C ILE A 7 0.03 9.15 -4.64
N VAL A 8 -0.29 8.63 -3.47
CA VAL A 8 -0.72 7.22 -3.29
C VAL A 8 -1.99 7.11 -2.45
N GLY A 9 -1.96 7.52 -1.19
CA GLY A 9 -3.03 7.22 -0.25
C GLY A 9 -4.38 7.78 -0.65
N ARG A 10 -4.44 9.07 -0.98
CA ARG A 10 -5.68 9.73 -1.42
C ARG A 10 -6.19 9.18 -2.75
N PRO A 11 -5.38 9.13 -3.85
CA PRO A 11 -5.88 8.62 -5.12
C PRO A 11 -6.33 7.17 -5.05
N VAL A 12 -5.60 6.29 -4.37
CA VAL A 12 -6.02 4.89 -4.21
C VAL A 12 -7.34 4.79 -3.45
N SER A 13 -7.53 5.58 -2.38
CA SER A 13 -8.78 5.60 -1.63
C SER A 13 -9.96 6.04 -2.48
N MET A 14 -9.80 7.06 -3.32
CA MET A 14 -10.82 7.52 -4.26
C MET A 14 -11.17 6.46 -5.30
N LEU A 15 -10.16 5.84 -5.92
CA LEU A 15 -10.37 4.76 -6.88
C LEU A 15 -11.09 3.54 -6.29
N LEU A 16 -10.86 3.24 -5.02
CA LEU A 16 -11.57 2.17 -4.32
C LEU A 16 -13.03 2.55 -4.03
N LEU A 17 -13.30 3.80 -3.64
CA LEU A 17 -14.66 4.32 -3.47
C LEU A 17 -15.46 4.26 -4.78
N ASP A 18 -14.85 4.63 -5.91
CA ASP A 18 -15.46 4.53 -7.24
C ASP A 18 -15.82 3.08 -7.63
N ARG A 19 -15.19 2.10 -7.00
CA ARG A 19 -15.49 0.67 -7.15
C ARG A 19 -16.40 0.13 -6.04
N LEU A 20 -17.09 1.02 -5.31
CA LEU A 20 -18.03 0.70 -4.24
C LEU A 20 -17.39 -0.03 -3.04
N ALA A 21 -16.07 0.10 -2.85
CA ALA A 21 -15.43 -0.42 -1.67
C ALA A 21 -15.60 0.52 -0.47
N THR A 22 -15.97 -0.02 0.69
CA THR A 22 -15.95 0.76 1.94
C THR A 22 -14.50 0.99 2.34
N THR A 23 -14.05 2.25 2.28
CA THR A 23 -12.66 2.60 2.49
C THR A 23 -12.46 3.35 3.81
N THR A 24 -11.60 2.84 4.67
CA THR A 24 -11.11 3.51 5.87
C THR A 24 -9.70 4.04 5.62
N VAL A 25 -9.47 5.32 5.85
CA VAL A 25 -8.14 5.94 5.69
C VAL A 25 -7.54 6.22 7.06
N CYS A 26 -6.38 5.61 7.34
CA CYS A 26 -5.60 5.84 8.55
C CYS A 26 -4.39 6.74 8.23
N HIS A 27 -4.09 7.65 9.12
CA HIS A 27 -3.01 8.62 8.99
C HIS A 27 -2.30 8.83 10.34
N LEU A 28 -1.38 9.78 10.41
CA LEU A 28 -0.61 10.06 11.62
C LEU A 28 -1.49 10.31 12.86
N GLY A 29 -2.65 10.97 12.71
CA GLY A 29 -3.61 11.17 13.80
C GLY A 29 -4.18 9.87 14.33
N THR A 30 -4.44 8.88 13.45
CA THR A 30 -4.90 7.54 13.85
C THR A 30 -3.83 6.82 14.66
N ALA A 31 -2.56 6.93 14.23
CA ALA A 31 -1.42 6.33 14.93
C ALA A 31 -1.18 7.00 16.30
N LYS A 32 -1.21 8.34 16.35
CA LYS A 32 -1.07 9.10 17.63
C LYS A 32 -2.18 8.79 18.63
N ALA A 33 -3.36 8.47 18.17
CA ALA A 33 -4.48 8.04 19.02
C ALA A 33 -4.40 6.54 19.41
N ASN A 34 -3.33 5.83 19.05
CA ASN A 34 -3.14 4.40 19.29
C ASN A 34 -4.26 3.51 18.72
N ARG A 35 -4.89 3.93 17.62
CA ARG A 35 -6.01 3.20 17.00
C ARG A 35 -5.65 2.50 15.69
N LEU A 36 -4.39 2.57 15.26
CA LEU A 36 -3.96 2.00 13.98
C LEU A 36 -4.15 0.48 13.95
N GLU A 37 -3.79 -0.22 15.02
CA GLU A 37 -3.94 -1.67 15.13
C GLU A 37 -5.40 -2.11 14.96
N GLU A 38 -6.34 -1.41 15.60
CA GLU A 38 -7.77 -1.70 15.50
C GLU A 38 -8.26 -1.71 14.04
N HIS A 39 -7.87 -0.68 13.28
CA HIS A 39 -8.25 -0.57 11.87
C HIS A 39 -7.57 -1.64 11.01
N VAL A 40 -6.27 -1.92 11.25
CA VAL A 40 -5.53 -2.96 10.53
C VAL A 40 -6.15 -4.34 10.73
N ARG A 41 -6.52 -4.68 11.97
CA ARG A 41 -7.15 -5.99 12.30
C ARG A 41 -8.48 -6.24 11.59
N ARG A 42 -9.20 -5.18 11.20
CA ARG A 42 -10.51 -5.28 10.54
C ARG A 42 -10.39 -5.33 9.01
N ALA A 43 -9.24 -4.97 8.46
CA ALA A 43 -9.07 -4.85 7.01
C ALA A 43 -9.12 -6.23 6.32
N GLU A 44 -9.95 -6.36 5.30
CA GLU A 44 -9.94 -7.48 4.37
C GLU A 44 -8.91 -7.26 3.28
N ILE A 45 -8.78 -6.01 2.82
CA ILE A 45 -7.74 -5.54 1.92
C ILE A 45 -7.01 -4.40 2.65
N LEU A 46 -5.73 -4.57 2.88
CA LEU A 46 -4.86 -3.59 3.53
C LEU A 46 -3.85 -3.05 2.52
N VAL A 47 -3.93 -1.75 2.25
CA VAL A 47 -2.92 -1.05 1.44
C VAL A 47 -2.11 -0.15 2.37
N VAL A 48 -0.79 -0.27 2.35
CA VAL A 48 0.12 0.49 3.23
C VAL A 48 1.09 1.32 2.39
N ALA A 49 1.12 2.63 2.63
CA ALA A 49 1.96 3.59 1.91
C ALA A 49 2.32 4.77 2.83
N VAL A 50 3.18 4.54 3.81
CA VAL A 50 3.57 5.53 4.84
C VAL A 50 5.07 5.87 4.82
N GLY A 51 5.91 5.04 4.18
CA GLY A 51 7.36 5.22 4.15
C GLY A 51 7.99 5.08 5.53
N GLN A 52 7.45 4.21 6.39
CA GLN A 52 8.01 3.88 7.69
C GLN A 52 8.26 2.37 7.76
N PRO A 53 9.53 1.95 7.87
CA PRO A 53 9.89 0.55 7.80
C PRO A 53 9.20 -0.24 8.91
N GLN A 54 8.49 -1.31 8.50
CA GLN A 54 7.85 -2.29 9.38
C GLN A 54 6.90 -1.68 10.43
N LEU A 55 6.27 -0.54 10.13
CA LEU A 55 5.28 0.09 11.01
C LEU A 55 4.12 -0.85 11.31
N ILE A 56 3.66 -1.59 10.30
CA ILE A 56 2.56 -2.53 10.45
C ILE A 56 3.09 -3.88 10.90
N ARG A 57 2.74 -4.26 12.11
CA ARG A 57 3.14 -5.55 12.67
C ARG A 57 2.37 -6.68 12.01
N GLY A 58 3.06 -7.77 11.69
CA GLY A 58 2.43 -8.94 11.09
C GLY A 58 1.32 -9.55 11.96
N ALA A 59 1.47 -9.49 13.28
CA ALA A 59 0.47 -9.94 14.25
C ALA A 59 -0.87 -9.18 14.17
N TRP A 60 -0.89 -7.99 13.58
CA TRP A 60 -2.12 -7.20 13.38
C TRP A 60 -2.91 -7.62 12.15
N ILE A 61 -2.29 -8.34 11.22
CA ILE A 61 -2.94 -8.74 9.97
C ILE A 61 -4.07 -9.72 10.27
N ARG A 62 -5.25 -9.41 9.73
CA ARG A 62 -6.39 -10.32 9.74
C ARG A 62 -6.03 -11.60 8.98
N SER A 63 -6.38 -12.75 9.52
CA SER A 63 -6.17 -14.02 8.80
C SER A 63 -6.88 -14.02 7.45
N GLY A 64 -6.17 -14.38 6.40
CA GLY A 64 -6.68 -14.40 5.03
C GLY A 64 -6.75 -13.03 4.33
N ALA A 65 -6.36 -11.92 4.97
CA ALA A 65 -6.38 -10.61 4.35
C ALA A 65 -5.44 -10.50 3.14
N ILE A 66 -5.78 -9.63 2.20
CA ILE A 66 -4.91 -9.22 1.11
C ILE A 66 -4.12 -7.99 1.56
N VAL A 67 -2.79 -8.05 1.50
CA VAL A 67 -1.90 -6.97 1.92
C VAL A 67 -1.10 -6.45 0.73
N ILE A 68 -1.24 -5.17 0.43
CA ILE A 68 -0.48 -4.46 -0.60
C ILE A 68 0.45 -3.48 0.11
N ASP A 69 1.72 -3.83 0.17
CA ASP A 69 2.77 -2.99 0.75
C ASP A 69 3.42 -2.15 -0.36
N VAL A 70 3.19 -0.84 -0.32
CA VAL A 70 3.75 0.14 -1.27
C VAL A 70 5.04 0.75 -0.72
N GLY A 71 5.33 0.54 0.56
CA GLY A 71 6.50 1.08 1.24
C GLY A 71 7.81 0.63 0.61
N ILE A 72 8.75 1.55 0.46
CA ILE A 72 10.13 1.27 0.06
C ILE A 72 11.05 2.01 1.01
N ASN A 73 11.71 1.27 1.88
CA ASN A 73 12.63 1.80 2.88
C ASN A 73 13.97 1.08 2.79
N VAL A 74 15.05 1.75 3.16
CA VAL A 74 16.39 1.15 3.25
C VAL A 74 16.81 1.08 4.70
N VAL A 75 16.97 -0.13 5.21
CA VAL A 75 17.40 -0.40 6.59
C VAL A 75 18.61 -1.33 6.56
N GLY A 76 19.75 -0.88 7.07
CA GLY A 76 20.97 -1.68 7.07
C GLY A 76 21.41 -2.15 5.67
N GLY A 77 21.19 -1.32 4.64
CA GLY A 77 21.51 -1.66 3.24
C GLY A 77 20.53 -2.62 2.57
N ARG A 78 19.43 -2.99 3.23
CA ARG A 78 18.39 -3.86 2.68
C ARG A 78 17.12 -3.05 2.41
N VAL A 79 16.44 -3.37 1.30
CA VAL A 79 15.13 -2.79 0.99
C VAL A 79 14.06 -3.57 1.76
N VAL A 80 13.23 -2.83 2.50
CA VAL A 80 12.11 -3.38 3.28
C VAL A 80 10.85 -2.55 3.06
N GLY A 81 9.69 -3.16 3.25
CA GLY A 81 8.41 -2.49 3.18
C GLY A 81 8.00 -1.79 4.49
N ASP A 82 6.78 -1.28 4.49
CA ASP A 82 6.13 -0.70 5.67
C ASP A 82 5.48 -1.78 6.57
N VAL A 83 5.43 -3.03 6.12
CA VAL A 83 4.85 -4.18 6.84
C VAL A 83 5.95 -5.15 7.28
N GLU A 84 5.84 -5.72 8.48
CA GLU A 84 6.66 -6.86 8.89
C GLU A 84 6.35 -8.08 8.03
N PHE A 85 7.14 -8.32 6.98
CA PHE A 85 6.80 -9.24 5.90
C PHE A 85 6.58 -10.69 6.36
N GLU A 86 7.54 -11.32 7.03
CA GLU A 86 7.44 -12.74 7.37
C GLU A 86 6.30 -13.05 8.33
N PRO A 87 6.10 -12.31 9.44
CA PRO A 87 4.94 -12.53 10.31
C PRO A 87 3.62 -12.22 9.60
N ALA A 88 3.58 -11.23 8.71
CA ALA A 88 2.38 -10.90 7.93
C ALA A 88 2.05 -11.99 6.91
N ARG A 89 3.07 -12.55 6.22
CA ARG A 89 2.94 -13.63 5.25
C ARG A 89 2.31 -14.89 5.86
N ALA A 90 2.64 -15.19 7.11
CA ALA A 90 2.08 -16.34 7.81
C ALA A 90 0.56 -16.22 8.08
N ARG A 91 -0.01 -15.01 7.99
CA ARG A 91 -1.42 -14.72 8.32
C ARG A 91 -2.22 -14.28 7.10
N ALA A 92 -1.62 -13.52 6.21
CA ALA A 92 -2.28 -13.00 5.01
C ALA A 92 -2.62 -14.12 4.02
N GLY A 93 -3.73 -13.96 3.30
CA GLY A 93 -4.01 -14.79 2.13
C GLY A 93 -3.14 -14.40 0.93
N PHE A 94 -2.74 -13.13 0.87
CA PHE A 94 -1.80 -12.60 -0.09
C PHE A 94 -1.05 -11.41 0.51
N ILE A 95 0.25 -11.28 0.21
CA ILE A 95 1.05 -10.09 0.52
C ILE A 95 2.03 -9.79 -0.61
N SER A 96 2.06 -8.53 -1.07
CA SER A 96 3.05 -8.10 -2.06
C SER A 96 4.44 -8.03 -1.42
N PRO A 97 5.49 -8.63 -2.02
CA PRO A 97 6.84 -8.55 -1.49
C PRO A 97 7.44 -7.15 -1.70
N VAL A 98 8.40 -6.79 -0.85
CA VAL A 98 9.25 -5.61 -1.01
C VAL A 98 10.70 -6.04 -0.79
N PRO A 99 11.55 -5.96 -1.83
CA PRO A 99 11.30 -5.53 -3.22
C PRO A 99 10.55 -6.58 -4.05
N GLY A 100 10.15 -6.18 -5.27
CA GLY A 100 9.59 -7.08 -6.28
C GLY A 100 8.05 -7.11 -6.37
N GLY A 101 7.34 -6.33 -5.54
CA GLY A 101 5.88 -6.19 -5.56
C GLY A 101 5.40 -5.00 -6.39
N VAL A 102 4.98 -3.92 -5.72
CA VAL A 102 4.38 -2.73 -6.35
C VAL A 102 5.38 -1.95 -7.21
N GLY A 103 6.65 -1.89 -6.83
CA GLY A 103 7.68 -1.11 -7.54
C GLY A 103 7.78 -1.44 -9.03
N PRO A 104 8.01 -2.69 -9.44
CA PRO A 104 8.04 -3.08 -10.85
C PRO A 104 6.76 -2.73 -11.63
N VAL A 105 5.58 -2.85 -11.00
CA VAL A 105 4.31 -2.45 -11.62
C VAL A 105 4.27 -0.95 -11.87
N THR A 106 4.78 -0.14 -10.92
CA THR A 106 4.87 1.31 -11.07
C THR A 106 5.71 1.68 -12.29
N VAL A 107 6.87 1.04 -12.49
CA VAL A 107 7.73 1.29 -13.67
C VAL A 107 6.99 0.97 -14.96
N MET A 108 6.31 -0.18 -15.03
CA MET A 108 5.51 -0.55 -16.22
C MET A 108 4.38 0.43 -16.49
N MET A 109 3.73 0.94 -15.45
CA MET A 109 2.66 1.94 -15.62
C MET A 109 3.19 3.29 -16.11
N VAL A 110 4.39 3.71 -15.69
CA VAL A 110 5.04 4.92 -16.26
C VAL A 110 5.28 4.75 -17.75
N MET A 111 5.83 3.61 -18.17
CA MET A 111 6.06 3.33 -19.60
C MET A 111 4.75 3.33 -20.40
N LYS A 112 3.72 2.65 -19.89
CA LYS A 112 2.39 2.63 -20.51
C LYS A 112 1.83 4.05 -20.65
N ASN A 113 1.84 4.84 -19.58
CA ASN A 113 1.30 6.20 -19.58
C ASN A 113 2.08 7.11 -20.54
N THR A 114 3.40 6.94 -20.68
CA THR A 114 4.21 7.67 -21.65
C THR A 114 3.76 7.39 -23.09
N VAL A 115 3.53 6.12 -23.44
CA VAL A 115 3.02 5.74 -24.76
C VAL A 115 1.62 6.31 -25.01
N GLU A 116 0.72 6.24 -24.03
CA GLU A 116 -0.63 6.80 -24.17
C GLU A 116 -0.58 8.34 -24.32
N ALA A 117 0.25 9.03 -23.56
CA ALA A 117 0.45 10.47 -23.71
C ALA A 117 0.96 10.85 -25.11
N PHE A 118 1.92 10.08 -25.65
CA PHE A 118 2.41 10.28 -27.02
C PHE A 118 1.28 10.11 -28.04
N LYS A 119 0.48 9.06 -27.97
CA LYS A 119 -0.65 8.84 -28.88
C LYS A 119 -1.65 10.00 -28.86
N LEU A 120 -1.97 10.51 -27.67
CA LEU A 120 -2.88 11.65 -27.49
C LEU A 120 -2.31 12.94 -28.13
N GLN A 121 -1.00 13.14 -28.11
CA GLN A 121 -0.36 14.29 -28.75
C GLN A 121 -0.41 14.20 -30.29
N GLN A 122 -0.36 13.00 -30.84
CA GLN A 122 -0.45 12.79 -32.32
C GLN A 122 -1.86 12.97 -32.87
N GLN A 123 -2.89 12.96 -32.03
CA GLN A 123 -4.29 13.15 -32.45
C GLN A 123 -4.73 14.62 -32.47
N ARG A 124 -3.84 15.56 -32.11
CA ARG A 124 -4.06 17.01 -32.15
C ARG A 124 -3.47 17.63 -33.40
#